data_e8f29e6801ca104871b694adfef8a9a6
#
_entry.id   e8f29e6801ca104871b694adfef8a9a6
#
_cell.length_a   1.000
_cell.length_b   1.000
_cell.length_c   1.000
_cell.angle_alpha   90.00
_cell.angle_beta   90.00
_cell.angle_gamma   90.00
#
_symmetry.space_group_name_H-M   'P 1'
#
loop_
_entity.id
_entity.type
_entity.pdbx_description
1 polymer ?
#
loop_
_entity_poly.entity_id
_entity_poly.type
_entity_poly.pdbx_seq_one_letter_code
_entity_poly.pdbx_strand_id
1 'polypeptide(L)'
;MNDRVFKLSLFLQPSVGEPIRSVVAQTADATVVAWVVQPGQRIAPHMHPDGQDTWMVVSGQGDYQVDEAGHTVPISAGDVVIAATGEVHGVLCTSAEPLVFMSVVCPAEAGYAPL
;
A
#
# COMPACT_ATOMS: atom_id res chain seq x y z
N MET A 1 -16.36 16.44 17.32
CA MET A 1 -15.23 15.65 16.81
C MET A 1 -15.69 14.78 15.67
N ASN A 2 -14.91 14.71 14.64
CA ASN A 2 -15.21 13.90 13.48
C ASN A 2 -14.36 12.62 13.51
N ASP A 3 -15.01 11.47 13.37
CA ASP A 3 -14.37 10.16 13.33
C ASP A 3 -14.61 9.43 11.99
N ARG A 4 -15.04 10.14 10.96
CA ARG A 4 -15.37 9.59 9.64
C ARG A 4 -14.62 10.22 8.47
N VAL A 5 -14.09 11.42 8.66
CA VAL A 5 -13.41 12.17 7.60
C VAL A 5 -11.99 12.48 8.07
N PHE A 6 -11.03 12.03 7.29
CA PHE A 6 -9.61 12.17 7.62
C PHE A 6 -8.90 12.88 6.48
N LYS A 7 -7.95 13.74 6.81
CA LYS A 7 -7.09 14.38 5.81
C LYS A 7 -5.88 13.51 5.59
N LEU A 8 -5.76 12.96 4.38
CA LEU A 8 -4.65 12.08 4.03
C LEU A 8 -3.29 12.69 4.36
N SER A 9 -3.12 13.99 4.10
CA SER A 9 -1.84 14.68 4.33
C SER A 9 -1.35 14.61 5.78
N LEU A 10 -2.25 14.41 6.74
CA LEU A 10 -1.87 14.29 8.16
C LEU A 10 -1.32 12.90 8.50
N PHE A 11 -1.46 11.94 7.60
CA PHE A 11 -1.04 10.55 7.83
C PHE A 11 0.15 10.14 6.96
N LEU A 12 0.64 11.02 6.12
CA LEU A 12 1.80 10.75 5.28
C LEU A 12 3.07 10.85 6.12
N GLN A 13 3.77 9.74 6.28
CA GLN A 13 4.97 9.64 7.09
C GLN A 13 6.13 9.11 6.24
N PRO A 14 6.88 9.99 5.55
CA PRO A 14 8.07 9.55 4.83
C PRO A 14 9.14 9.05 5.80
N SER A 15 9.92 8.09 5.35
CA SER A 15 10.95 7.45 6.16
C SER A 15 12.23 7.35 5.34
N VAL A 16 13.39 7.36 6.00
CA VAL A 16 14.69 7.13 5.35
C VAL A 16 15.04 5.65 5.28
N GLY A 17 14.31 4.80 6.00
CA GLY A 17 14.47 3.34 5.99
C GLY A 17 13.29 2.67 5.31
N GLU A 18 12.72 1.67 5.97
CA GLU A 18 11.52 1.03 5.46
C GLU A 18 10.34 1.99 5.44
N PRO A 19 9.46 1.92 4.43
CA PRO A 19 8.22 2.68 4.44
C PRO A 19 7.40 2.41 5.69
N ILE A 20 6.80 3.46 6.23
CA ILE A 20 6.01 3.39 7.46
C ILE A 20 4.57 3.02 7.14
N ARG A 21 4.05 2.02 7.83
CA ARG A 21 2.63 1.67 7.80
C ARG A 21 1.86 2.66 8.65
N SER A 22 1.29 3.68 8.02
CA SER A 22 0.58 4.77 8.72
C SER A 22 -0.92 4.51 8.71
N VAL A 23 -1.46 4.01 9.81
CA VAL A 23 -2.88 3.67 9.91
C VAL A 23 -3.71 4.93 10.01
N VAL A 24 -4.63 5.12 9.06
CA VAL A 24 -5.59 6.23 9.07
C VAL A 24 -6.77 5.89 9.96
N ALA A 25 -7.35 4.71 9.75
CA ALA A 25 -8.51 4.25 10.52
C ALA A 25 -8.59 2.73 10.45
N GLN A 26 -9.15 2.13 11.47
CA GLN A 26 -9.37 0.68 11.52
C GLN A 26 -10.70 0.37 12.19
N THR A 27 -11.46 -0.50 11.55
CA THR A 27 -12.67 -1.12 12.09
C THR A 27 -12.51 -2.64 11.99
N ALA A 28 -13.52 -3.40 12.39
CA ALA A 28 -13.49 -4.85 12.19
C ALA A 28 -13.49 -5.21 10.69
N ASP A 29 -14.07 -4.37 9.85
CA ASP A 29 -14.26 -4.65 8.43
C ASP A 29 -13.07 -4.29 7.56
N ALA A 30 -12.28 -3.29 7.95
CA ALA A 30 -11.16 -2.83 7.14
C ALA A 30 -10.12 -2.05 7.94
N THR A 31 -8.89 -2.07 7.44
CA THR A 31 -7.82 -1.16 7.87
C THR A 31 -7.45 -0.28 6.69
N VAL A 32 -7.51 1.03 6.90
CA VAL A 32 -7.11 2.04 5.90
C VAL A 32 -5.73 2.57 6.28
N VAL A 33 -4.78 2.46 5.36
CA VAL A 33 -3.37 2.80 5.59
C VAL A 33 -2.90 3.79 4.54
N ALA A 34 -2.15 4.79 4.98
CA ALA A 34 -1.45 5.72 4.08
C ALA A 34 0.01 5.30 3.96
N TRP A 35 0.52 5.30 2.72
CA TRP A 35 1.89 4.93 2.43
C TRP A 35 2.63 6.01 1.67
N VAL A 36 3.87 6.27 2.08
CA VAL A 36 4.83 7.06 1.32
C VAL A 36 6.04 6.17 1.06
N VAL A 37 6.30 5.89 -0.21
CA VAL A 37 7.46 5.11 -0.64
C VAL A 37 8.39 6.08 -1.34
N GLN A 38 9.53 6.39 -0.73
CA GLN A 38 10.51 7.33 -1.28
C GLN A 38 11.16 6.75 -2.54
N PRO A 39 11.73 7.60 -3.41
CA PRO A 39 12.45 7.11 -4.59
C PRO A 39 13.47 6.04 -4.24
N GLY A 40 13.36 4.88 -4.90
CA GLY A 40 14.23 3.73 -4.69
C GLY A 40 13.87 2.85 -3.49
N GLN A 41 12.96 3.27 -2.64
CA GLN A 41 12.45 2.41 -1.58
C GLN A 41 11.43 1.40 -2.13
N ARG A 42 11.20 0.36 -1.35
CA ARG A 42 10.26 -0.70 -1.73
C ARG A 42 9.44 -1.16 -0.54
N ILE A 43 8.24 -1.62 -0.82
CA ILE A 43 7.52 -2.51 0.07
C ILE A 43 7.79 -3.91 -0.44
N ALA A 44 8.44 -4.73 0.40
CA ALA A 44 8.82 -6.09 0.02
C ALA A 44 7.58 -6.94 -0.32
N PRO A 45 7.70 -7.87 -1.27
CA PRO A 45 6.57 -8.72 -1.64
C PRO A 45 6.07 -9.54 -0.45
N HIS A 46 4.77 -9.58 -0.31
CA HIS A 46 4.06 -10.25 0.78
C HIS A 46 2.65 -10.59 0.35
N MET A 47 1.92 -11.27 1.21
CA MET A 47 0.50 -11.57 0.98
C MET A 47 -0.29 -11.40 2.27
N HIS A 48 -1.60 -11.25 2.13
CA HIS A 48 -2.56 -11.30 3.23
C HIS A 48 -3.36 -12.59 3.07
N PRO A 49 -3.08 -13.64 3.88
CA PRO A 49 -3.71 -14.96 3.67
C PRO A 49 -5.23 -14.97 3.89
N ASP A 50 -5.74 -14.02 4.66
CA ASP A 50 -7.15 -13.99 5.04
C ASP A 50 -7.90 -12.74 4.55
N GLY A 51 -7.33 -11.99 3.60
CA GLY A 51 -7.97 -10.79 3.09
C GLY A 51 -7.34 -10.23 1.83
N GLN A 52 -8.00 -9.22 1.26
CA GLN A 52 -7.51 -8.52 0.08
C GLN A 52 -6.95 -7.15 0.44
N ASP A 53 -6.08 -6.64 -0.43
CA ASP A 53 -5.46 -5.32 -0.29
C ASP A 53 -5.71 -4.52 -1.57
N THR A 54 -6.40 -3.39 -1.42
CA THR A 54 -6.71 -2.49 -2.53
C THR A 54 -5.91 -1.22 -2.36
N TRP A 55 -5.14 -0.84 -3.37
CA TRP A 55 -4.38 0.40 -3.36
C TRP A 55 -4.96 1.42 -4.34
N MET A 56 -4.99 2.67 -3.92
CA MET A 56 -5.34 3.80 -4.76
C MET A 56 -4.15 4.74 -4.79
N VAL A 57 -3.52 4.88 -5.96
CA VAL A 57 -2.32 5.70 -6.12
C VAL A 57 -2.68 7.17 -6.24
N VAL A 58 -2.10 7.98 -5.37
CA VAL A 58 -2.36 9.43 -5.27
C VAL A 58 -1.32 10.22 -6.06
N SER A 59 -0.04 9.85 -5.95
CA SER A 59 1.05 10.52 -6.65
C SER A 59 2.24 9.61 -6.83
N GLY A 60 3.14 9.96 -7.74
CA GLY A 60 4.34 9.20 -8.02
C GLY A 60 4.11 8.02 -8.94
N GLN A 61 5.14 7.19 -9.09
CA GLN A 61 5.15 6.02 -9.95
C GLN A 61 5.89 4.87 -9.29
N GLY A 62 5.52 3.66 -9.63
CA GLY A 62 6.20 2.47 -9.13
C GLY A 62 6.01 1.26 -10.02
N ASP A 63 6.80 0.23 -9.75
CA ASP A 63 6.64 -1.09 -10.33
C ASP A 63 5.95 -1.99 -9.30
N TYR A 64 4.71 -2.36 -9.58
CA TYR A 64 3.88 -3.19 -8.71
C TYR A 64 4.13 -4.65 -9.01
N GLN A 65 4.59 -5.41 -8.01
CA GLN A 65 4.85 -6.84 -8.16
C GLN A 65 3.57 -7.63 -8.02
N VAL A 66 3.30 -8.52 -8.99
CA VAL A 66 2.03 -9.25 -9.11
C VAL A 66 2.11 -10.73 -8.78
N ASP A 67 3.32 -11.28 -8.64
CA ASP A 67 3.50 -12.71 -8.33
C ASP A 67 4.83 -13.00 -7.63
N GLU A 68 5.04 -14.27 -7.27
CA GLU A 68 6.27 -14.70 -6.61
C GLU A 68 7.49 -14.66 -7.54
N ALA A 69 7.27 -14.76 -8.84
CA ALA A 69 8.36 -14.79 -9.82
C ALA A 69 8.99 -13.41 -10.04
N GLY A 70 8.36 -12.35 -9.51
CA GLY A 70 8.88 -11.00 -9.61
C GLY A 70 8.38 -10.22 -10.83
N HIS A 71 7.34 -10.70 -11.50
CA HIS A 71 6.72 -9.92 -12.58
C HIS A 71 6.11 -8.64 -12.02
N THR A 72 6.29 -7.54 -12.75
CA THR A 72 5.82 -6.23 -12.33
C THR A 72 4.94 -5.57 -13.40
N VAL A 73 4.08 -4.66 -12.91
CA VAL A 73 3.25 -3.80 -13.76
C VAL A 73 3.49 -2.37 -13.30
N PRO A 74 3.75 -1.42 -14.20
CA PRO A 74 3.91 -0.02 -13.81
C PRO A 74 2.59 0.55 -13.32
N ILE A 75 2.64 1.32 -12.24
CA ILE A 75 1.50 2.03 -11.68
C ILE A 75 1.86 3.50 -11.48
N SER A 76 0.86 4.37 -11.54
CA SER A 76 1.01 5.81 -11.40
C SER A 76 -0.25 6.44 -10.80
N ALA A 77 -0.19 7.74 -10.54
CA ALA A 77 -1.32 8.49 -9.98
C ALA A 77 -2.63 8.20 -10.73
N GLY A 78 -3.69 7.90 -9.97
CA GLY A 78 -4.99 7.55 -10.49
C GLY A 78 -5.23 6.05 -10.70
N ASP A 79 -4.19 5.23 -10.57
CA ASP A 79 -4.36 3.78 -10.71
C ASP A 79 -4.92 3.16 -9.43
N VAL A 80 -5.72 2.12 -9.62
CA VAL A 80 -6.22 1.26 -8.56
C VAL A 80 -5.71 -0.15 -8.81
N VAL A 81 -5.10 -0.75 -7.80
CA VAL A 81 -4.62 -2.12 -7.87
C VAL A 81 -5.26 -2.95 -6.76
N ILE A 82 -5.55 -4.21 -7.04
CA ILE A 82 -6.18 -5.10 -6.08
C ILE A 82 -5.38 -6.40 -6.04
N ALA A 83 -4.88 -6.73 -4.85
CA ALA A 83 -4.39 -8.05 -4.55
C ALA A 83 -5.52 -8.81 -3.85
N ALA A 84 -6.05 -9.83 -4.51
CA ALA A 84 -7.08 -10.68 -3.91
C ALA A 84 -6.48 -11.48 -2.74
N THR A 85 -7.34 -12.10 -1.95
CA THR A 85 -6.92 -12.90 -0.80
C THR A 85 -5.80 -13.87 -1.18
N GLY A 86 -4.68 -13.78 -0.47
CA GLY A 86 -3.51 -14.64 -0.68
C GLY A 86 -2.64 -14.29 -1.88
N GLU A 87 -2.96 -13.27 -2.65
CA GLU A 87 -2.13 -12.86 -3.79
C GLU A 87 -0.91 -12.07 -3.34
N VAL A 88 0.25 -12.42 -3.89
CA VAL A 88 1.51 -11.71 -3.64
C VAL A 88 1.45 -10.31 -4.25
N HIS A 89 1.92 -9.33 -3.49
CA HIS A 89 2.07 -7.96 -3.96
C HIS A 89 3.21 -7.24 -3.24
N GLY A 90 3.73 -6.24 -3.90
CA GLY A 90 4.78 -5.37 -3.42
C GLY A 90 4.99 -4.25 -4.42
N VAL A 91 5.86 -3.31 -4.13
CA VAL A 91 6.12 -2.18 -5.03
C VAL A 91 7.51 -1.61 -4.83
N LEU A 92 8.10 -1.14 -5.92
CA LEU A 92 9.32 -0.34 -5.93
C LEU A 92 8.96 1.05 -6.46
N CYS A 93 9.32 2.10 -5.73
CA CYS A 93 9.15 3.48 -6.25
C CYS A 93 10.19 3.76 -7.32
N THR A 94 9.73 4.10 -8.51
CA THR A 94 10.59 4.33 -9.69
C THR A 94 10.64 5.79 -10.14
N SER A 95 9.82 6.65 -9.56
CA SER A 95 9.82 8.07 -9.89
C SER A 95 10.83 8.86 -9.05
N ALA A 96 11.15 10.07 -9.52
CA ALA A 96 11.99 11.01 -8.78
C ALA A 96 11.26 11.60 -7.56
N GLU A 97 9.93 11.56 -7.57
CA GLU A 97 9.08 11.95 -6.46
C GLU A 97 8.58 10.72 -5.70
N PRO A 98 8.17 10.86 -4.44
CA PRO A 98 7.63 9.74 -3.70
C PRO A 98 6.38 9.15 -4.34
N LEU A 99 6.24 7.83 -4.26
CA LEU A 99 4.99 7.13 -4.54
C LEU A 99 4.12 7.22 -3.29
N VAL A 100 2.95 7.82 -3.44
CA VAL A 100 1.97 7.96 -2.36
C VAL A 100 0.71 7.20 -2.75
N PHE A 101 0.26 6.33 -1.87
CA PHE A 101 -0.97 5.59 -2.11
C PHE A 101 -1.71 5.28 -0.81
N MET A 102 -2.99 4.99 -0.95
CA MET A 102 -3.82 4.48 0.13
C MET A 102 -4.06 3.01 -0.07
N SER A 103 -4.01 2.27 1.03
CA SER A 103 -4.27 0.84 1.07
C SER A 103 -5.53 0.60 1.91
N VAL A 104 -6.42 -0.24 1.41
CA VAL A 104 -7.60 -0.71 2.16
C VAL A 104 -7.53 -2.22 2.25
N VAL A 105 -7.24 -2.71 3.44
CA VAL A 105 -7.14 -4.15 3.73
C VAL A 105 -8.45 -4.62 4.35
N CYS A 106 -9.08 -5.61 3.74
CA CYS A 106 -10.37 -6.16 4.14
C CYS A 106 -10.32 -7.68 4.25
N PRO A 107 -10.72 -8.27 5.40
CA PRO A 107 -11.05 -7.62 6.66
C PRO A 107 -9.82 -7.00 7.33
N ALA A 108 -10.00 -6.28 8.42
CA ALA A 108 -8.89 -5.65 9.13
C ALA A 108 -7.83 -6.68 9.56
N GLU A 109 -8.25 -7.84 10.01
CA GLU A 109 -7.36 -8.94 10.39
C GLU A 109 -7.14 -9.90 9.23
N ALA A 110 -6.49 -9.41 8.18
CA ALA A 110 -6.24 -10.19 6.98
C ALA A 110 -4.99 -11.07 7.08
N GLY A 111 -4.21 -10.94 8.13
CA GLY A 111 -2.94 -11.63 8.29
C GLY A 111 -1.84 -11.01 7.44
N TYR A 112 -0.62 -11.50 7.63
CA TYR A 112 0.54 -11.04 6.89
C TYR A 112 1.53 -12.18 6.77
N ALA A 113 1.96 -12.48 5.55
CA ALA A 113 2.98 -13.48 5.28
C ALA A 113 4.01 -12.90 4.31
N PRO A 114 5.25 -12.69 4.74
CA PRO A 114 6.32 -12.27 3.83
C PRO A 114 6.66 -13.41 2.86
N LEU A 115 7.16 -13.02 1.74
CA LEU A 115 7.58 -13.97 0.72
C LEU A 115 9.00 -14.48 0.98
#